data_3d7f9128051f463d378a72b8ab7cf68b
#
_entry.id   3d7f9128051f463d378a72b8ab7cf68b
#
_cell.length_a   1.000
_cell.length_b   1.000
_cell.length_c   1.000
_cell.angle_alpha   90.00
_cell.angle_beta   90.00
_cell.angle_gamma   90.00
#
_symmetry.space_group_name_H-M   'P 1'
#
loop_
_entity.id
_entity.type
_entity.pdbx_description
1 polymer ?
#
loop_
_entity_poly.entity_id
_entity_poly.type
_entity_poly.pdbx_seq_one_letter_code
_entity_poly.pdbx_strand_id
1 'polypeptide(L)'
;MKKYKFTYQKSGVNINASNQFIKYISKLTKKGNSKNKFKNIGSFGSINEIPKKFNNPLLVSSTDGVGTKLEIANILNKFNTIGIDLVAMCVNDILVLGAKPLFFLDYISIDKINL
;
A
#
# COMPACT_ATOMS: atom_id res chain seq x y z
N MET A 1 9.83 5.00 -43.11
CA MET A 1 9.93 4.41 -41.75
C MET A 1 8.74 4.83 -40.91
N LYS A 2 7.89 3.90 -40.45
CA LYS A 2 6.79 4.24 -39.53
C LYS A 2 7.41 4.63 -38.18
N LYS A 3 7.28 5.92 -37.80
CA LYS A 3 7.67 6.39 -36.46
C LYS A 3 6.76 5.72 -35.42
N TYR A 4 7.26 4.73 -34.68
CA TYR A 4 6.57 4.17 -33.55
C TYR A 4 6.51 5.23 -32.44
N LYS A 5 5.32 5.75 -32.19
CA LYS A 5 5.10 6.70 -31.09
C LYS A 5 4.92 5.90 -29.79
N PHE A 6 5.97 5.83 -28.98
CA PHE A 6 5.88 5.27 -27.63
C PHE A 6 5.06 6.20 -26.74
N THR A 7 4.10 5.65 -26.03
CA THR A 7 3.30 6.37 -25.01
C THR A 7 3.22 5.50 -23.76
N TYR A 8 3.06 6.12 -22.60
CA TYR A 8 2.83 5.42 -21.34
C TYR A 8 1.72 4.38 -21.46
N GLN A 9 0.61 4.72 -22.10
CA GLN A 9 -0.52 3.83 -22.29
C GLN A 9 -0.17 2.60 -23.15
N LYS A 10 0.64 2.75 -24.19
CA LYS A 10 1.11 1.62 -25.02
C LYS A 10 2.11 0.74 -24.29
N SER A 11 2.79 1.29 -23.28
CA SER A 11 3.72 0.57 -22.41
C SER A 11 3.03 -0.04 -21.17
N GLY A 12 1.70 -0.13 -21.15
CA GLY A 12 0.93 -0.72 -20.05
C GLY A 12 0.59 0.23 -18.89
N VAL A 13 1.05 1.48 -18.92
CA VAL A 13 0.80 2.46 -17.86
C VAL A 13 -0.43 3.31 -18.17
N ASN A 14 -1.53 3.04 -17.49
CA ASN A 14 -2.77 3.82 -17.59
C ASN A 14 -2.87 4.83 -16.44
N ILE A 15 -2.40 6.07 -16.68
CA ILE A 15 -2.38 7.15 -15.69
C ILE A 15 -3.81 7.48 -15.18
N ASN A 16 -4.82 7.44 -16.07
CA ASN A 16 -6.19 7.76 -15.69
C ASN A 16 -6.75 6.70 -14.72
N ALA A 17 -6.53 5.41 -15.00
CA ALA A 17 -6.94 4.33 -14.10
C ALA A 17 -6.20 4.44 -12.75
N SER A 18 -4.90 4.74 -12.75
CA SER A 18 -4.12 4.98 -11.52
C SER A 18 -4.71 6.12 -10.69
N ASN A 19 -5.04 7.25 -11.33
CA ASN A 19 -5.64 8.38 -10.64
C ASN A 19 -7.04 8.07 -10.06
N GLN A 20 -7.85 7.27 -10.76
CA GLN A 20 -9.15 6.80 -10.27
C GLN A 20 -8.98 5.88 -9.07
N PHE A 21 -8.03 4.95 -9.13
CA PHE A 21 -7.70 4.05 -8.04
C PHE A 21 -7.24 4.80 -6.79
N ILE A 22 -6.33 5.77 -6.91
CA ILE A 22 -5.91 6.63 -5.81
C ILE A 22 -7.09 7.38 -5.19
N LYS A 23 -7.98 7.93 -6.01
CA LYS A 23 -9.20 8.59 -5.53
C LYS A 23 -10.11 7.62 -4.76
N TYR A 24 -10.26 6.40 -5.24
CA TYR A 24 -11.04 5.36 -4.58
C TYR A 24 -10.47 5.00 -3.21
N ILE A 25 -9.18 4.68 -3.13
CA ILE A 25 -8.51 4.37 -1.85
C ILE A 25 -8.60 5.57 -0.89
N SER A 26 -8.38 6.80 -1.38
CA SER A 26 -8.48 8.00 -0.56
C SER A 26 -9.88 8.22 0.03
N LYS A 27 -10.94 7.76 -0.65
CA LYS A 27 -12.31 7.79 -0.11
C LYS A 27 -12.53 6.74 0.98
N LEU A 28 -11.96 5.54 0.79
CA LEU A 28 -12.06 4.45 1.79
C LEU A 28 -11.36 4.85 3.10
N THR A 29 -10.18 5.42 3.01
CA THR A 29 -9.40 5.80 4.19
C THR A 29 -9.98 7.00 4.94
N LYS A 30 -10.71 7.91 4.26
CA LYS A 30 -11.43 9.01 4.93
C LYS A 30 -12.57 8.52 5.83
N LYS A 31 -13.13 7.34 5.57
CA LYS A 31 -14.16 6.73 6.43
C LYS A 31 -13.58 6.16 7.72
N GLY A 32 -12.30 5.79 7.75
CA GLY A 32 -11.56 5.50 8.97
C GLY A 32 -11.17 6.81 9.64
N ASN A 33 -11.33 6.93 10.96
CA ASN A 33 -11.06 8.11 11.81
C ASN A 33 -9.56 8.52 11.80
N SER A 34 -8.92 8.59 10.62
CA SER A 34 -7.53 9.01 10.50
C SER A 34 -7.44 10.52 10.75
N LYS A 35 -6.96 10.89 11.92
CA LYS A 35 -6.55 12.26 12.29
C LYS A 35 -5.27 12.69 11.57
N ASN A 36 -4.86 11.96 10.53
CA ASN A 36 -3.62 12.24 9.82
C ASN A 36 -3.73 13.58 9.09
N LYS A 37 -2.92 14.54 9.49
CA LYS A 37 -2.85 15.89 8.92
C LYS A 37 -2.26 15.89 7.51
N PHE A 38 -1.54 14.84 7.14
CA PHE A 38 -0.79 14.74 5.89
C PHE A 38 -1.55 13.91 4.86
N LYS A 39 -1.53 14.36 3.61
CA LYS A 39 -2.13 13.65 2.50
C LYS A 39 -1.09 12.65 1.94
N ASN A 40 -1.02 11.46 2.54
CA ASN A 40 0.02 10.47 2.22
C ASN A 40 -0.33 9.55 1.03
N ILE A 41 -1.61 9.37 0.71
CA ILE A 41 -2.04 8.44 -0.34
C ILE A 41 -1.81 9.03 -1.72
N GLY A 42 -1.08 8.31 -2.57
CA GLY A 42 -0.74 8.74 -3.93
C GLY A 42 0.41 9.73 -4.01
N SER A 43 1.12 9.96 -2.91
CA SER A 43 2.36 10.74 -2.86
C SER A 43 3.57 9.84 -3.11
N PHE A 44 4.72 10.44 -3.46
CA PHE A 44 5.99 9.71 -3.61
C PHE A 44 6.57 9.23 -2.29
N GLY A 45 6.10 9.75 -1.17
CA GLY A 45 6.52 9.37 0.17
C GLY A 45 5.45 9.66 1.20
N SER A 46 5.68 9.22 2.42
CA SER A 46 4.78 9.40 3.55
C SER A 46 5.43 10.26 4.62
N ILE A 47 4.67 11.22 5.14
CA ILE A 47 5.09 12.06 6.27
C ILE A 47 4.26 11.65 7.48
N ASN A 48 4.93 11.19 8.53
CA ASN A 48 4.30 10.74 9.75
C ASN A 48 4.95 11.40 10.96
N GLU A 49 4.13 11.86 11.90
CA GLU A 49 4.61 12.39 13.18
C GLU A 49 4.86 11.23 14.14
N ILE A 50 6.00 11.24 14.80
CA ILE A 50 6.23 10.34 15.93
C ILE A 50 5.44 10.90 17.12
N PRO A 51 4.60 10.09 17.80
CA PRO A 51 3.81 10.56 18.93
C PRO A 51 4.69 11.16 20.05
N LYS A 52 4.39 12.38 20.47
CA LYS A 52 5.17 13.12 21.50
C LYS A 52 5.24 12.44 22.87
N LYS A 53 4.42 11.42 23.11
CA LYS A 53 4.41 10.65 24.35
C LYS A 53 5.63 9.73 24.53
N PHE A 54 6.38 9.49 23.46
CA PHE A 54 7.58 8.66 23.51
C PHE A 54 8.80 9.54 23.85
N ASN A 55 9.54 9.14 24.88
CA ASN A 55 10.81 9.74 25.23
C ASN A 55 11.94 8.90 24.59
N ASN A 56 12.81 9.54 23.80
CA ASN A 56 13.86 8.86 23.03
C ASN A 56 13.33 7.67 22.19
N PRO A 57 12.39 7.89 21.25
CA PRO A 57 11.78 6.79 20.50
C PRO A 57 12.79 6.13 19.56
N LEU A 58 12.70 4.81 19.46
CA LEU A 58 13.31 4.03 18.38
C LEU A 58 12.26 3.75 17.30
N LEU A 59 12.64 3.89 16.06
CA LEU A 59 11.80 3.51 14.92
C LEU A 59 12.16 2.07 14.52
N VAL A 60 11.15 1.18 14.60
CA VAL A 60 11.24 -0.20 14.14
C VAL A 60 10.52 -0.29 12.81
N SER A 61 11.14 -0.91 11.83
CA SER A 61 10.57 -1.09 10.49
C SER A 61 10.65 -2.57 10.10
N SER A 62 9.61 -3.07 9.44
CA SER A 62 9.55 -4.38 8.82
C SER A 62 8.98 -4.25 7.43
N THR A 63 9.31 -5.19 6.56
CA THR A 63 8.72 -5.34 5.24
C THR A 63 8.59 -6.82 4.92
N ASP A 64 7.40 -7.21 4.50
CA ASP A 64 7.09 -8.59 4.13
C ASP A 64 6.05 -8.64 3.01
N GLY A 65 5.90 -9.80 2.39
CA GLY A 65 4.91 -10.07 1.35
C GLY A 65 3.99 -11.22 1.74
N VAL A 66 2.84 -11.34 1.04
CA VAL A 66 1.89 -12.43 1.33
C VAL A 66 2.46 -13.81 1.01
N GLY A 67 3.46 -13.88 0.11
CA GLY A 67 4.12 -15.13 -0.23
C GLY A 67 3.23 -16.11 -1.00
N THR A 68 3.39 -17.41 -0.72
CA THR A 68 2.73 -18.51 -1.44
C THR A 68 1.21 -18.55 -1.33
N LYS A 69 0.60 -17.84 -0.36
CA LYS A 69 -0.86 -17.67 -0.29
C LYS A 69 -1.45 -17.00 -1.54
N LEU A 70 -0.66 -16.17 -2.26
CA LEU A 70 -1.11 -15.58 -3.51
C LEU A 70 -1.39 -16.63 -4.60
N GLU A 71 -0.63 -17.70 -4.64
CA GLU A 71 -0.87 -18.84 -5.55
C GLU A 71 -2.25 -19.46 -5.30
N ILE A 72 -2.57 -19.70 -4.02
CA ILE A 72 -3.87 -20.24 -3.61
C ILE A 72 -4.99 -19.24 -3.93
N ALA A 73 -4.78 -17.95 -3.65
CA ALA A 73 -5.74 -16.92 -3.96
C ALA A 73 -6.04 -16.83 -5.46
N ASN A 74 -5.01 -16.98 -6.31
CA ASN A 74 -5.14 -17.03 -7.76
C ASN A 74 -5.94 -18.25 -8.22
N ILE A 75 -5.62 -19.45 -7.70
CA ILE A 75 -6.33 -20.69 -8.04
C ILE A 75 -7.80 -20.61 -7.66
N LEU A 76 -8.11 -20.04 -6.50
CA LEU A 76 -9.48 -19.89 -5.98
C LEU A 76 -10.19 -18.65 -6.49
N ASN A 77 -9.48 -17.75 -7.19
CA ASN A 77 -9.95 -16.43 -7.59
C ASN A 77 -10.56 -15.63 -6.42
N LYS A 78 -9.90 -15.68 -5.25
CA LYS A 78 -10.33 -15.02 -4.00
C LYS A 78 -9.24 -14.12 -3.46
N PHE A 79 -9.44 -12.81 -3.53
CA PHE A 79 -8.45 -11.81 -3.15
C PHE A 79 -8.88 -10.90 -1.99
N ASN A 80 -10.09 -11.06 -1.48
CA ASN A 80 -10.70 -10.15 -0.52
C ASN A 80 -10.07 -10.18 0.88
N THR A 81 -9.19 -11.14 1.19
CA THR A 81 -8.47 -11.26 2.47
C THR A 81 -6.98 -10.96 2.37
N ILE A 82 -6.42 -10.87 1.17
CA ILE A 82 -4.98 -10.74 0.94
C ILE A 82 -4.39 -9.49 1.62
N GLY A 83 -5.10 -8.37 1.61
CA GLY A 83 -4.64 -7.15 2.29
C GLY A 83 -4.62 -7.29 3.82
N ILE A 84 -5.50 -8.10 4.39
CA ILE A 84 -5.50 -8.41 5.84
C ILE A 84 -4.26 -9.25 6.17
N ASP A 85 -3.98 -10.28 5.39
CA ASP A 85 -2.79 -11.12 5.54
C ASP A 85 -1.51 -10.29 5.46
N LEU A 86 -1.39 -9.42 4.44
CA LEU A 86 -0.22 -8.57 4.24
C LEU A 86 0.06 -7.67 5.45
N VAL A 87 -0.95 -6.97 5.94
CA VAL A 87 -0.80 -6.10 7.11
C VAL A 87 -0.47 -6.93 8.35
N ALA A 88 -1.12 -8.08 8.55
CA ALA A 88 -0.89 -8.95 9.70
C ALA A 88 0.56 -9.46 9.75
N MET A 89 1.14 -9.86 8.64
CA MET A 89 2.53 -10.34 8.56
C MET A 89 3.51 -9.24 8.98
N CYS A 90 3.41 -8.06 8.40
CA CYS A 90 4.26 -6.92 8.77
C CYS A 90 4.06 -6.47 10.22
N VAL A 91 2.83 -6.49 10.73
CA VAL A 91 2.52 -6.13 12.12
C VAL A 91 3.11 -7.15 13.09
N ASN A 92 3.02 -8.43 12.79
CA ASN A 92 3.58 -9.49 13.65
C ASN A 92 5.08 -9.32 13.82
N ASP A 93 5.82 -8.99 12.75
CA ASP A 93 7.27 -8.79 12.80
C ASP A 93 7.67 -7.65 13.73
N ILE A 94 6.94 -6.54 13.71
CA ILE A 94 7.26 -5.41 14.60
C ILE A 94 6.79 -5.68 16.04
N LEU A 95 5.71 -6.46 16.23
CA LEU A 95 5.21 -6.82 17.57
C LEU A 95 6.18 -7.71 18.32
N VAL A 96 6.86 -8.67 17.67
CA VAL A 96 7.86 -9.54 18.34
C VAL A 96 9.07 -8.73 18.83
N LEU A 97 9.31 -7.53 18.26
CA LEU A 97 10.31 -6.58 18.71
C LEU A 97 9.79 -5.62 19.81
N GLY A 98 8.56 -5.82 20.29
CA GLY A 98 7.90 -4.95 21.27
C GLY A 98 7.44 -3.60 20.73
N ALA A 99 7.45 -3.39 19.42
CA ALA A 99 7.05 -2.14 18.81
C ALA A 99 5.53 -2.06 18.57
N LYS A 100 5.05 -0.83 18.38
CA LYS A 100 3.63 -0.56 18.07
C LYS A 100 3.50 -0.05 16.65
N PRO A 101 2.52 -0.54 15.85
CA PRO A 101 2.27 -0.03 14.51
C PRO A 101 1.92 1.47 14.54
N LEU A 102 2.57 2.26 13.70
CA LEU A 102 2.30 3.68 13.52
C LEU A 102 1.73 3.99 12.14
N PHE A 103 2.32 3.43 11.11
CA PHE A 103 1.90 3.59 9.72
C PHE A 103 2.27 2.33 8.92
N PHE A 104 1.68 2.20 7.76
CA PHE A 104 1.96 1.14 6.79
C PHE A 104 2.32 1.78 5.45
N LEU A 105 3.40 1.30 4.83
CA LEU A 105 3.79 1.67 3.47
C LEU A 105 3.46 0.50 2.56
N ASP A 106 2.74 0.78 1.49
CA ASP A 106 2.31 -0.22 0.54
C ASP A 106 2.79 0.09 -0.87
N TYR A 107 3.24 -0.95 -1.56
CA TYR A 107 3.60 -0.90 -2.96
C TYR A 107 2.85 -1.99 -3.71
N ILE A 108 2.03 -1.57 -4.68
CA ILE A 108 1.22 -2.48 -5.49
C ILE A 108 1.80 -2.56 -6.90
N SER A 109 2.32 -3.72 -7.29
CA SER A 109 2.75 -4.04 -8.65
C SER A 109 1.74 -4.97 -9.30
N ILE A 110 1.07 -4.48 -10.34
CA ILE A 110 0.01 -5.22 -11.05
C ILE A 110 0.08 -4.95 -12.55
N ASP A 111 -0.38 -5.88 -13.36
CA ASP A 111 -0.45 -5.73 -14.81
C ASP A 111 -1.53 -4.70 -15.21
N LYS A 112 -2.73 -4.82 -14.64
CA LYS A 112 -3.86 -3.93 -14.92
C LYS A 112 -4.62 -3.56 -13.66
N ILE A 113 -5.04 -2.29 -13.60
CA ILE A 113 -5.92 -1.81 -12.54
C ILE A 113 -7.37 -2.13 -12.94
N ASN A 114 -8.03 -2.97 -12.13
CA ASN A 114 -9.47 -3.21 -12.14
C ASN A 114 -10.08 -2.57 -10.88
N LEU A 115 -11.07 -1.69 -11.08
CA LEU A 115 -11.78 -0.98 -10.00
C LEU A 115 -13.05 -1.72 -9.62
#